data_94fd04ba6c8114dd95ef73cfd6e3f722
#
_entry.id   94fd04ba6c8114dd95ef73cfd6e3f722
#
_cell.length_a   1.000
_cell.length_b   1.000
_cell.length_c   1.000
_cell.angle_alpha   90.00
_cell.angle_beta   90.00
_cell.angle_gamma   90.00
#
_symmetry.space_group_name_H-M   'P 1'
#
loop_
_entity.id
_entity.type
_entity.pdbx_description
1 polymer ?
#
loop_
_entity_poly.entity_id
_entity_poly.type
_entity_poly.pdbx_seq_one_letter_code
_entity_poly.pdbx_strand_id
1 'polypeptide(L)'
;VSCGQYCSKIEKVPVSFQDIARWRKNGLLNGLVQNIGIDMAGGFPQLVLESKEGEKGCPMYDSENKLCQIHHDMPLNCQAYPLSYNGSKYFVSDKACQGLGQGSMDAEQLKTQRDAAMNDYEARIESNTLVPMLYSIIMGDLVDQSRKSMEHMTEEQKAQIQDIVKEEKN
;
A
#
# COMPACT_ATOMS: atom_id res chain seq x y z
N VAL A 1 -8.72 -13.25 -16.51
CA VAL A 1 -9.70 -13.96 -15.67
C VAL A 1 -9.70 -13.30 -14.30
N SER A 2 -10.76 -12.58 -13.97
CA SER A 2 -10.93 -11.93 -12.65
C SER A 2 -11.38 -13.00 -11.64
N CYS A 3 -10.43 -13.78 -11.11
CA CYS A 3 -10.77 -14.92 -10.21
C CYS A 3 -10.89 -14.54 -8.73
N GLY A 4 -10.47 -13.32 -8.34
CA GLY A 4 -10.50 -12.84 -6.95
C GLY A 4 -9.56 -13.58 -5.98
N GLN A 5 -8.88 -14.63 -6.42
CA GLN A 5 -8.06 -15.48 -5.55
C GLN A 5 -6.87 -14.72 -4.92
N TYR A 6 -6.25 -13.84 -5.67
CA TYR A 6 -5.21 -12.96 -5.14
C TYR A 6 -5.79 -11.98 -4.12
N CYS A 7 -6.88 -11.29 -4.49
CA CYS A 7 -7.53 -10.31 -3.63
C CYS A 7 -8.04 -10.88 -2.30
N SER A 8 -8.49 -12.14 -2.29
CA SER A 8 -8.98 -12.79 -1.06
C SER A 8 -7.88 -13.21 -0.07
N LYS A 9 -6.61 -13.18 -0.49
CA LYS A 9 -5.48 -13.65 0.31
C LYS A 9 -4.48 -12.56 0.68
N ILE A 10 -4.39 -11.51 -0.15
CA ILE A 10 -3.41 -10.45 0.06
C ILE A 10 -3.89 -9.49 1.15
N GLU A 11 -3.10 -9.33 2.19
CA GLU A 11 -3.43 -8.42 3.30
C GLU A 11 -2.94 -7.00 3.05
N LYS A 12 -1.83 -6.85 2.32
CA LYS A 12 -1.22 -5.55 2.02
C LYS A 12 -0.91 -5.47 0.53
N VAL A 13 -1.57 -4.57 -0.16
CA VAL A 13 -1.35 -4.30 -1.59
C VAL A 13 -0.41 -3.11 -1.72
N PRO A 14 0.78 -3.25 -2.32
CA PRO A 14 1.64 -2.11 -2.59
C PRO A 14 0.93 -1.04 -3.41
N VAL A 15 1.06 0.21 -3.00
CA VAL A 15 0.55 1.38 -3.73
C VAL A 15 1.65 2.41 -3.92
N SER A 16 1.49 3.23 -4.95
CA SER A 16 2.43 4.29 -5.29
C SER A 16 1.80 5.68 -5.13
N PHE A 17 2.62 6.72 -5.14
CA PHE A 17 2.12 8.10 -5.23
C PHE A 17 1.33 8.34 -6.52
N GLN A 18 1.64 7.63 -7.60
CA GLN A 18 0.88 7.72 -8.85
C GLN A 18 -0.54 7.16 -8.68
N ASP A 19 -0.71 6.08 -7.90
CA ASP A 19 -2.03 5.55 -7.55
C ASP A 19 -2.83 6.57 -6.74
N ILE A 20 -2.23 7.16 -5.72
CA ILE A 20 -2.86 8.18 -4.86
C ILE A 20 -3.27 9.40 -5.69
N ALA A 21 -2.40 9.87 -6.60
CA ALA A 21 -2.69 10.99 -7.48
C ALA A 21 -3.86 10.68 -8.43
N ARG A 22 -3.91 9.47 -8.99
CA ARG A 22 -5.01 9.00 -9.84
C ARG A 22 -6.32 8.93 -9.06
N TRP A 23 -6.33 8.34 -7.87
CA TRP A 23 -7.51 8.25 -7.00
C TRP A 23 -8.03 9.61 -6.58
N ARG A 24 -7.11 10.54 -6.27
CA ARG A 24 -7.49 11.94 -5.98
C ARG A 24 -8.18 12.59 -7.17
N LYS A 25 -7.61 12.45 -8.36
CA LYS A 25 -8.16 13.00 -9.60
C LYS A 25 -9.55 12.43 -9.92
N ASN A 26 -9.76 11.14 -9.65
CA ASN A 26 -11.01 10.43 -9.93
C ASN A 26 -12.02 10.48 -8.76
N GLY A 27 -11.71 11.22 -7.68
CA GLY A 27 -12.61 11.39 -6.54
C GLY A 27 -12.71 10.19 -5.59
N LEU A 28 -11.85 9.17 -5.76
CA LEU A 28 -11.88 7.94 -4.97
C LEU A 28 -11.08 8.02 -3.67
N LEU A 29 -10.12 8.94 -3.58
CA LEU A 29 -9.16 8.98 -2.48
C LEU A 29 -9.83 9.08 -1.10
N ASN A 30 -10.88 9.86 -0.96
CA ASN A 30 -11.58 10.03 0.32
C ASN A 30 -12.16 8.72 0.88
N GLY A 31 -12.60 7.82 0.00
CA GLY A 31 -13.09 6.48 0.39
C GLY A 31 -11.97 5.49 0.69
N LEU A 32 -10.77 5.73 0.15
CA LEU A 32 -9.63 4.80 0.26
C LEU A 32 -8.65 5.18 1.36
N VAL A 33 -8.61 6.46 1.77
CA VAL A 33 -7.57 7.00 2.69
C VAL A 33 -7.50 6.25 4.01
N GLN A 34 -8.62 5.76 4.52
CA GLN A 34 -8.69 4.98 5.77
C GLN A 34 -8.01 3.60 5.68
N ASN A 35 -7.76 3.12 4.47
CA ASN A 35 -7.09 1.85 4.19
C ASN A 35 -5.66 2.04 3.68
N ILE A 36 -5.19 3.29 3.54
CA ILE A 36 -3.81 3.57 3.16
C ILE A 36 -2.96 3.58 4.42
N GLY A 37 -1.99 2.67 4.47
CA GLY A 37 -1.05 2.54 5.56
C GLY A 37 0.40 2.66 5.11
N ILE A 38 1.31 2.60 6.08
CA ILE A 38 2.75 2.53 5.85
C ILE A 38 3.23 1.19 6.41
N ASP A 39 3.70 0.31 5.54
CA ASP A 39 4.29 -0.96 5.94
C ASP A 39 5.80 -0.80 6.18
N MET A 40 6.26 -1.24 7.36
CA MET A 40 7.66 -1.19 7.80
C MET A 40 8.35 -2.56 7.75
N ALA A 41 7.65 -3.62 7.32
CA ALA A 41 8.15 -5.00 7.41
C ALA A 41 9.43 -5.24 6.58
N GLY A 42 9.65 -4.50 5.51
CA GLY A 42 10.84 -4.59 4.66
C GLY A 42 12.05 -3.76 5.14
N GLY A 43 11.99 -3.15 6.31
CA GLY A 43 13.03 -2.24 6.83
C GLY A 43 13.01 -0.82 6.23
N PHE A 44 12.17 -0.60 5.23
CA PHE A 44 11.90 0.71 4.63
C PHE A 44 10.39 0.94 4.58
N PRO A 45 9.93 2.15 4.90
CA PRO A 45 8.51 2.49 4.82
C PRO A 45 8.01 2.41 3.38
N GLN A 46 6.94 1.63 3.18
CA GLN A 46 6.25 1.48 1.89
C GLN A 46 4.78 1.83 2.05
N LEU A 47 4.20 2.51 1.08
CA LEU A 47 2.77 2.74 1.04
C LEU A 47 2.04 1.45 0.67
N VAL A 48 0.99 1.15 1.40
CA VAL A 48 0.16 -0.03 1.17
C VAL A 48 -1.33 0.32 1.31
N LEU A 49 -2.15 -0.43 0.61
CA LEU A 49 -3.58 -0.52 0.86
C LEU A 49 -3.80 -1.78 1.71
N GLU A 50 -4.30 -1.61 2.92
CA GLU A 50 -4.45 -2.70 3.89
C GLU A 50 -5.84 -2.73 4.51
N SER A 51 -6.29 -3.91 4.89
CA SER A 51 -7.54 -4.12 5.63
C SER A 51 -7.39 -3.71 7.09
N LYS A 52 -8.51 -3.47 7.73
CA LYS A 52 -8.54 -3.23 9.17
C LYS A 52 -8.11 -4.50 9.92
N GLU A 53 -7.64 -4.29 11.13
CA GLU A 53 -7.20 -5.40 11.98
C GLU A 53 -8.30 -6.48 12.12
N GLY A 54 -7.93 -7.74 11.86
CA GLY A 54 -8.84 -8.88 11.91
C GLY A 54 -9.58 -9.19 10.59
N GLU A 55 -9.54 -8.31 9.60
CA GLU A 55 -10.09 -8.57 8.27
C GLU A 55 -9.05 -9.25 7.38
N LYS A 56 -9.49 -10.17 6.51
CA LYS A 56 -8.61 -10.89 5.58
C LYS A 56 -8.83 -10.44 4.15
N GLY A 57 -7.74 -10.41 3.39
CA GLY A 57 -7.77 -10.07 1.98
C GLY A 57 -7.68 -8.57 1.73
N CYS A 58 -7.77 -8.17 0.47
CA CYS A 58 -7.73 -6.76 0.05
C CYS A 58 -8.99 -6.01 0.53
N PRO A 59 -8.89 -4.81 1.10
CA PRO A 59 -10.06 -4.07 1.58
C PRO A 59 -11.05 -3.67 0.48
N MET A 60 -10.60 -3.69 -0.78
CA MET A 60 -11.45 -3.39 -1.94
C MET A 60 -12.02 -4.65 -2.62
N TYR A 61 -11.85 -5.80 -2.00
CA TYR A 61 -12.38 -7.04 -2.53
C TYR A 61 -13.78 -7.33 -1.99
N ASP A 62 -14.73 -7.40 -2.88
CA ASP A 62 -16.08 -7.86 -2.59
C ASP A 62 -16.11 -9.39 -2.65
N SER A 63 -16.22 -10.03 -1.50
CA SER A 63 -16.22 -11.49 -1.37
C SER A 63 -17.49 -12.15 -1.89
N GLU A 64 -18.63 -11.44 -1.91
CA GLU A 64 -19.91 -11.96 -2.38
C GLU A 64 -19.92 -12.05 -3.90
N ASN A 65 -19.52 -10.96 -4.57
CA ASN A 65 -19.49 -10.87 -6.02
C ASN A 65 -18.15 -11.33 -6.64
N LYS A 66 -17.12 -11.57 -5.81
CA LYS A 66 -15.74 -11.91 -6.21
C LYS A 66 -15.11 -10.87 -7.13
N LEU A 67 -15.41 -9.61 -6.90
CA LEU A 67 -14.99 -8.50 -7.72
C LEU A 67 -14.17 -7.48 -6.93
N CYS A 68 -13.31 -6.73 -7.63
CA CYS A 68 -12.65 -5.57 -7.08
C CYS A 68 -13.56 -4.35 -7.22
N GLN A 69 -13.91 -3.68 -6.12
CA GLN A 69 -14.78 -2.49 -6.10
C GLN A 69 -14.18 -1.31 -6.86
N ILE A 70 -12.86 -1.26 -6.96
CA ILE A 70 -12.12 -0.22 -7.70
C ILE A 70 -11.42 -0.79 -8.94
N HIS A 71 -12.02 -1.77 -9.63
CA HIS A 71 -11.37 -2.50 -10.73
C HIS A 71 -10.79 -1.60 -11.82
N HIS A 72 -11.48 -0.53 -12.20
CA HIS A 72 -11.02 0.42 -13.22
C HIS A 72 -9.92 1.35 -12.73
N ASP A 73 -9.78 1.51 -11.42
CA ASP A 73 -8.81 2.37 -10.74
C ASP A 73 -7.90 1.58 -9.79
N MET A 74 -7.81 0.26 -10.00
CA MET A 74 -6.97 -0.60 -9.16
C MET A 74 -5.50 -0.14 -9.16
N PRO A 75 -4.74 -0.42 -8.07
CA PRO A 75 -3.32 -0.10 -7.99
C PRO A 75 -2.52 -0.62 -9.17
N LEU A 76 -1.45 0.06 -9.55
CA LEU A 76 -0.55 -0.38 -10.63
C LEU A 76 -0.04 -1.81 -10.39
N ASN A 77 0.24 -2.16 -9.15
CA ASN A 77 0.60 -3.52 -8.77
C ASN A 77 -0.46 -4.56 -9.15
N CYS A 78 -1.73 -4.24 -8.94
CA CYS A 78 -2.85 -5.12 -9.32
C CYS A 78 -3.04 -5.19 -10.84
N GLN A 79 -2.77 -4.10 -11.57
CA GLN A 79 -2.84 -4.08 -13.04
C GLN A 79 -1.77 -4.98 -13.66
N ALA A 80 -0.59 -5.03 -13.05
CA ALA A 80 0.53 -5.85 -13.50
C ALA A 80 0.35 -7.34 -13.19
N TYR A 81 -0.38 -7.67 -12.12
CA TYR A 81 -0.50 -9.04 -11.64
C TYR A 81 -1.03 -10.01 -12.73
N PRO A 82 -0.46 -11.23 -12.86
CA PRO A 82 0.59 -11.85 -12.04
C PRO A 82 2.03 -11.59 -12.55
N LEU A 83 2.22 -10.70 -13.52
CA LEU A 83 3.53 -10.33 -14.04
C LEU A 83 4.14 -9.24 -13.15
N SER A 84 5.46 -9.30 -12.98
CA SER A 84 6.25 -8.28 -12.28
C SER A 84 7.53 -8.00 -13.04
N TYR A 85 8.12 -6.84 -12.78
CA TYR A 85 9.41 -6.41 -13.29
C TYR A 85 10.34 -6.02 -12.14
N ASN A 86 11.64 -6.34 -12.22
CA ASN A 86 12.61 -6.07 -11.17
C ASN A 86 13.72 -5.09 -11.56
N GLY A 87 13.50 -4.30 -12.61
CA GLY A 87 14.49 -3.37 -13.16
C GLY A 87 15.38 -3.98 -14.27
N SER A 88 15.40 -5.31 -14.42
CA SER A 88 16.19 -5.98 -15.47
C SER A 88 15.40 -7.03 -16.25
N LYS A 89 14.49 -7.74 -15.62
CA LYS A 89 13.71 -8.81 -16.25
C LYS A 89 12.29 -8.89 -15.72
N TYR A 90 11.40 -9.38 -16.57
CA TYR A 90 10.04 -9.76 -16.19
C TYR A 90 10.02 -11.15 -15.59
N PHE A 91 9.14 -11.36 -14.61
CA PHE A 91 8.91 -12.65 -13.98
C PHE A 91 7.47 -12.78 -13.50
N VAL A 92 7.00 -13.99 -13.34
CA VAL A 92 5.69 -14.28 -12.74
C VAL A 92 5.85 -14.28 -11.23
N SER A 93 5.18 -13.33 -10.55
CA SER A 93 5.22 -13.16 -9.10
C SER A 93 4.39 -14.20 -8.35
N ASP A 94 3.30 -14.67 -8.96
CA ASP A 94 2.45 -15.73 -8.42
C ASP A 94 2.27 -16.87 -9.43
N LYS A 95 2.99 -17.95 -9.22
CA LYS A 95 2.92 -19.17 -10.05
C LYS A 95 1.64 -19.99 -9.80
N ALA A 96 0.91 -19.72 -8.70
CA ALA A 96 -0.35 -20.38 -8.38
C ALA A 96 -1.57 -19.69 -8.99
N CYS A 97 -1.36 -18.58 -9.72
CA CYS A 97 -2.44 -17.88 -10.39
C CYS A 97 -3.15 -18.78 -11.40
N GLN A 98 -4.44 -19.01 -11.21
CA GLN A 98 -5.26 -19.88 -12.08
C GLN A 98 -5.42 -19.34 -13.51
N GLY A 99 -5.15 -18.06 -13.74
CA GLY A 99 -5.16 -17.45 -15.06
C GLY A 99 -3.92 -17.73 -15.92
N LEU A 100 -2.85 -18.29 -15.31
CA LEU A 100 -1.64 -18.62 -16.06
C LEU A 100 -1.91 -19.76 -17.04
N GLY A 101 -1.52 -19.54 -18.29
CA GLY A 101 -1.73 -20.51 -19.37
C GLY A 101 -3.18 -20.69 -19.83
N GLN A 102 -4.09 -19.84 -19.35
CA GLN A 102 -5.49 -19.83 -19.80
C GLN A 102 -5.67 -18.83 -20.94
N GLY A 103 -6.37 -19.25 -22.01
CA GLY A 103 -6.64 -18.41 -23.15
C GLY A 103 -5.43 -18.24 -24.09
N SER A 104 -5.55 -17.28 -25.01
CA SER A 104 -4.49 -16.87 -25.93
C SER A 104 -4.06 -15.45 -25.58
N MET A 105 -2.78 -15.19 -25.62
CA MET A 105 -2.20 -13.85 -25.45
C MET A 105 -1.51 -13.46 -26.76
N ASP A 106 -1.98 -12.41 -27.39
CA ASP A 106 -1.31 -11.82 -28.55
C ASP A 106 -0.15 -10.90 -28.14
N ALA A 107 0.60 -10.41 -29.12
CA ALA A 107 1.76 -9.57 -28.89
C ALA A 107 1.41 -8.22 -28.26
N GLU A 108 0.23 -7.68 -28.54
CA GLU A 108 -0.24 -6.40 -28.00
C GLU A 108 -0.65 -6.54 -26.53
N GLN A 109 -1.38 -7.60 -26.20
CA GLN A 109 -1.74 -7.91 -24.81
C GLN A 109 -0.50 -8.18 -23.96
N LEU A 110 0.49 -8.91 -24.50
CA LEU A 110 1.75 -9.15 -23.81
C LEU A 110 2.53 -7.85 -23.58
N LYS A 111 2.53 -6.95 -24.56
CA LYS A 111 3.15 -5.62 -24.43
C LYS A 111 2.45 -4.82 -23.35
N THR A 112 1.12 -4.72 -23.37
CA THR A 112 0.33 -4.02 -22.35
C THR A 112 0.63 -4.54 -20.94
N GLN A 113 0.71 -5.86 -20.77
CA GLN A 113 1.02 -6.47 -19.48
C GLN A 113 2.44 -6.17 -19.00
N ARG A 114 3.42 -6.14 -19.93
CA ARG A 114 4.80 -5.76 -19.63
C ARG A 114 4.91 -4.28 -19.26
N ASP A 115 4.23 -3.41 -20.01
CA ASP A 115 4.19 -1.98 -19.73
C ASP A 115 3.58 -1.72 -18.33
N ALA A 116 2.51 -2.43 -17.97
CA ALA A 116 1.93 -2.34 -16.62
C ALA A 116 2.92 -2.76 -15.52
N ALA A 117 3.66 -3.86 -15.72
CA ALA A 117 4.66 -4.33 -14.75
C ALA A 117 5.86 -3.38 -14.62
N MET A 118 6.27 -2.74 -15.71
CA MET A 118 7.32 -1.74 -15.70
C MET A 118 6.86 -0.46 -15.00
N ASN A 119 5.67 0.02 -15.31
CA ASN A 119 5.06 1.18 -14.68
C ASN A 119 4.89 0.99 -13.16
N ASP A 120 4.43 -0.20 -12.72
CA ASP A 120 4.38 -0.53 -11.30
C ASP A 120 5.75 -0.46 -10.63
N TYR A 121 6.77 -1.04 -11.26
CA TYR A 121 8.13 -1.01 -10.73
C TYR A 121 8.67 0.42 -10.59
N GLU A 122 8.56 1.24 -11.63
CA GLU A 122 9.05 2.62 -11.64
C GLU A 122 8.32 3.48 -10.59
N ALA A 123 6.98 3.38 -10.53
CA ALA A 123 6.18 4.10 -9.56
C ALA A 123 6.48 3.70 -8.10
N ARG A 124 6.78 2.42 -7.85
CA ARG A 124 7.20 1.95 -6.51
C ARG A 124 8.60 2.43 -6.16
N ILE A 125 9.55 2.42 -7.08
CA ILE A 125 10.90 2.97 -6.83
C ILE A 125 10.81 4.46 -6.47
N GLU A 126 10.04 5.25 -7.23
CA GLU A 126 9.80 6.65 -6.93
C GLU A 126 9.21 6.83 -5.52
N SER A 127 8.14 6.10 -5.22
CA SER A 127 7.45 6.19 -3.93
C SER A 127 8.35 5.75 -2.78
N ASN A 128 9.06 4.63 -2.92
CA ASN A 128 9.95 4.10 -1.89
C ASN A 128 11.16 5.02 -1.62
N THR A 129 11.53 5.86 -2.57
CA THR A 129 12.56 6.89 -2.37
C THR A 129 12.03 8.07 -1.58
N LEU A 130 10.78 8.48 -1.82
CA LEU A 130 10.18 9.66 -1.22
C LEU A 130 9.54 9.40 0.15
N VAL A 131 8.92 8.24 0.35
CA VAL A 131 8.21 7.91 1.60
C VAL A 131 9.11 8.00 2.84
N PRO A 132 10.34 7.47 2.87
CA PRO A 132 11.22 7.61 4.04
C PRO A 132 11.54 9.07 4.37
N MET A 133 11.74 9.89 3.34
CA MET A 133 12.04 11.32 3.53
C MET A 133 10.83 12.06 4.10
N LEU A 134 9.65 11.85 3.54
CA LEU A 134 8.40 12.44 4.04
C LEU A 134 8.09 11.97 5.46
N TYR A 135 8.27 10.68 5.73
CA TYR A 135 8.10 10.11 7.07
C TYR A 135 9.03 10.79 8.09
N SER A 136 10.31 10.96 7.76
CA SER A 136 11.28 11.63 8.64
C SER A 136 10.91 13.08 8.92
N ILE A 137 10.40 13.83 7.92
CA ILE A 137 9.95 15.21 8.10
C ILE A 137 8.74 15.25 9.05
N ILE A 138 7.72 14.43 8.78
CA ILE A 138 6.49 14.38 9.60
C ILE A 138 6.82 13.98 11.05
N MET A 139 7.67 12.97 11.22
CA MET A 139 8.07 12.54 12.57
C MET A 139 8.89 13.60 13.29
N GLY A 140 9.76 14.33 12.58
CA GLY A 140 10.50 15.47 13.13
C GLY A 140 9.54 16.56 13.64
N ASP A 141 8.57 16.95 12.84
CA ASP A 141 7.57 17.95 13.22
C ASP A 141 6.72 17.49 14.42
N LEU A 142 6.31 16.23 14.45
CA LEU A 142 5.54 15.66 15.58
C LEU A 142 6.35 15.67 16.88
N VAL A 143 7.64 15.32 16.81
CA VAL A 143 8.54 15.37 17.97
C VAL A 143 8.71 16.81 18.47
N ASP A 144 8.89 17.77 17.58
CA ASP A 144 9.02 19.18 17.94
C ASP A 144 7.73 19.76 18.53
N GLN A 145 6.56 19.40 18.00
CA GLN A 145 5.26 19.77 18.55
C GLN A 145 5.05 19.16 19.95
N SER A 146 5.39 17.89 20.10
CA SER A 146 5.33 17.19 21.40
C SER A 146 6.20 17.87 22.43
N ARG A 147 7.45 18.20 22.08
CA ARG A 147 8.38 18.92 22.97
C ARG A 147 7.81 20.27 23.39
N LYS A 148 7.32 21.09 22.45
CA LYS A 148 6.69 22.37 22.74
C LYS A 148 5.48 22.22 23.66
N SER A 149 4.66 21.19 23.44
CA SER A 149 3.51 20.90 24.32
C SER A 149 3.96 20.54 25.72
N MET A 150 5.02 19.75 25.88
CA MET A 150 5.57 19.39 27.19
C MET A 150 6.16 20.58 27.96
N GLU A 151 6.70 21.58 27.28
CA GLU A 151 7.19 22.82 27.90
C GLU A 151 6.07 23.61 28.62
N HIS A 152 4.83 23.50 28.11
CA HIS A 152 3.65 24.16 28.68
C HIS A 152 2.87 23.31 29.70
N MET A 153 3.30 22.07 29.97
CA MET A 153 2.68 21.18 30.95
C MET A 153 3.11 21.47 32.37
N THR A 154 2.17 21.27 33.29
CA THR A 154 2.48 21.27 34.73
C THR A 154 3.29 20.05 35.12
N GLU A 155 4.00 20.10 36.25
CA GLU A 155 4.78 18.95 36.78
C GLU A 155 3.90 17.72 37.07
N GLU A 156 2.65 17.94 37.51
CA GLU A 156 1.67 16.87 37.72
C GLU A 156 1.30 16.15 36.40
N GLN A 157 1.07 16.90 35.32
CA GLN A 157 0.79 16.33 34.01
C GLN A 157 1.98 15.55 33.42
N LYS A 158 3.20 16.05 33.62
CA LYS A 158 4.43 15.35 33.23
C LYS A 158 4.61 14.02 33.96
N ALA A 159 4.32 14.01 35.27
CA ALA A 159 4.40 12.79 36.10
C ALA A 159 3.39 11.73 35.61
N GLN A 160 2.16 12.11 35.31
CA GLN A 160 1.14 11.20 34.80
C GLN A 160 1.56 10.54 33.47
N ILE A 161 2.14 11.31 32.55
CA ILE A 161 2.64 10.76 31.27
C ILE A 161 3.78 9.78 31.48
N GLN A 162 4.70 10.08 32.40
CA GLN A 162 5.80 9.18 32.73
C GLN A 162 5.33 7.84 33.32
N ASP A 163 4.26 7.84 34.07
CA ASP A 163 3.70 6.62 34.65
C ASP A 163 3.01 5.76 33.55
N ILE A 164 2.26 6.37 32.64
CA ILE A 164 1.67 5.67 31.46
C ILE A 164 2.76 5.00 30.60
N VAL A 165 3.84 5.73 30.29
CA VAL A 165 4.96 5.20 29.47
C VAL A 165 5.71 4.07 30.18
N LYS A 166 5.71 4.02 31.52
CA LYS A 166 6.32 2.91 32.28
C LYS A 166 5.44 1.66 32.28
N GLU A 167 4.12 1.83 32.32
CA GLU A 167 3.16 0.72 32.27
C GLU A 167 3.16 -0.02 30.94
N GLU A 168 3.37 0.68 29.81
CA GLU A 168 3.46 0.06 28.47
C GLU A 168 4.77 -0.71 28.24
N LYS A 169 5.78 -0.55 29.06
CA LYS A 169 7.09 -1.23 28.92
C LYS A 169 7.23 -2.50 29.76
N ASN A 170 6.22 -2.85 30.55
CA ASN A 170 6.15 -4.07 31.35
C ASN A 170 5.13 -5.05 30.77
#